data_6cf2fa47e1aeb5a4a28db64dc1724643
#
_entry.id   6cf2fa47e1aeb5a4a28db64dc1724643
#
_cell.length_a   1.000
_cell.length_b   1.000
_cell.length_c   1.000
_cell.angle_alpha   90.00
_cell.angle_beta   90.00
_cell.angle_gamma   90.00
#
_symmetry.space_group_name_H-M   'P 1'
#
loop_
_entity.id
_entity.type
_entity.pdbx_description
1 polymer ?
#
loop_
_entity_poly.entity_id
_entity_poly.type
_entity_poly.pdbx_seq_one_letter_code
_entity_poly.pdbx_strand_id
1 'polypeptide(L)'
;IVSVVQASDGGYVLMGTTDSTDGDITGKNGTDDDFWLLKTTQEGEIVFNKVYGGSNTDTATSLINTADGGFIVCGYSSSSDGDVSNNEGFQDYWITKLDAQGEISWEKTHGFSGSDQALKIIQTANGNFFVTGFFDVSASGNQGNDDGKMGTPSKATLHGVGEFWGILMDQNGDTIWRRYFGGSSNDRSYDVVETDDGGFIMIGGSESTDFDITDNKGSYDFWMVRLASNGDKLWTKSLGGSEIDQGYGITKTEDGNYIVVGDTRSTDGDVSSLNGNADAWVVKFSPSGAIIWEKTYGEAAFDSAKSIIGLQNGNFAIVGNTRSSMDGFMNRGQNDAWVFIIDTNGNLKFNYIIGGSSLDFANAILETQDNKLLIVGSTESNDIDIPENKGSQDALLIKIK
;
A
#
# COMPACT_ATOMS: atom_id res chain seq x y z
N ILE A 1 -1.17 -9.15 -8.53
CA ILE A 1 -1.19 -9.34 -7.06
C ILE A 1 -0.59 -8.12 -6.40
N VAL A 2 -1.26 -7.61 -5.34
CA VAL A 2 -0.86 -6.39 -4.61
C VAL A 2 -0.48 -6.66 -3.15
N SER A 3 -0.92 -7.79 -2.57
CA SER A 3 -0.68 -8.08 -1.17
C SER A 3 -0.59 -9.59 -0.91
N VAL A 4 0.16 -9.99 0.12
CA VAL A 4 0.34 -11.38 0.54
C VAL A 4 0.47 -11.50 2.04
N VAL A 5 -0.12 -12.54 2.61
CA VAL A 5 0.07 -12.93 4.00
C VAL A 5 0.31 -14.45 4.10
N GLN A 6 0.97 -14.89 5.17
CA GLN A 6 1.07 -16.32 5.47
C GLN A 6 -0.07 -16.73 6.38
N ALA A 7 -0.84 -17.73 5.97
CA ALA A 7 -1.92 -18.28 6.76
C ALA A 7 -1.40 -19.14 7.93
N SER A 8 -2.24 -19.42 8.92
CA SER A 8 -1.88 -20.19 10.10
C SER A 8 -1.50 -21.65 9.80
N ASP A 9 -1.92 -22.19 8.65
CA ASP A 9 -1.55 -23.52 8.16
C ASP A 9 -0.21 -23.56 7.41
N GLY A 10 0.48 -22.42 7.32
CA GLY A 10 1.77 -22.27 6.64
C GLY A 10 1.66 -21.95 5.15
N GLY A 11 0.48 -22.05 4.55
CA GLY A 11 0.23 -21.63 3.17
C GLY A 11 0.20 -20.12 3.01
N TYR A 12 -0.03 -19.65 1.80
CA TYR A 12 -0.08 -18.23 1.48
C TYR A 12 -1.46 -17.82 1.04
N VAL A 13 -1.87 -16.60 1.43
CA VAL A 13 -3.06 -15.95 0.91
C VAL A 13 -2.63 -14.67 0.22
N LEU A 14 -3.04 -14.56 -1.04
CA LEU A 14 -2.67 -13.49 -1.95
C LEU A 14 -3.92 -12.73 -2.36
N MET A 15 -3.79 -11.43 -2.53
CA MET A 15 -4.86 -10.57 -3.00
C MET A 15 -4.41 -9.77 -4.21
N GLY A 16 -5.29 -9.67 -5.18
CA GLY A 16 -5.10 -8.89 -6.38
C GLY A 16 -6.43 -8.52 -7.00
N THR A 17 -6.36 -8.03 -8.22
CA THR A 17 -7.50 -7.69 -9.07
C THR A 17 -7.43 -8.49 -10.35
N THR A 18 -8.57 -8.91 -10.88
CA THR A 18 -8.63 -9.67 -12.13
C THR A 18 -9.84 -9.28 -12.98
N ASP A 19 -9.60 -9.13 -14.28
CA ASP A 19 -10.63 -9.05 -15.33
C ASP A 19 -10.82 -10.40 -16.07
N SER A 20 -9.99 -11.41 -15.76
CA SER A 20 -10.01 -12.71 -16.43
C SER A 20 -11.23 -13.54 -16.02
N THR A 21 -11.75 -14.31 -17.00
CA THR A 21 -12.89 -15.24 -16.82
C THR A 21 -12.51 -16.70 -17.06
N ASP A 22 -11.22 -16.98 -17.26
CA ASP A 22 -10.69 -18.31 -17.58
C ASP A 22 -9.35 -18.60 -16.87
N GLY A 23 -8.65 -19.63 -17.29
CA GLY A 23 -7.37 -20.03 -16.71
C GLY A 23 -7.54 -20.51 -15.27
N ASP A 24 -6.80 -19.87 -14.36
CA ASP A 24 -6.87 -20.16 -12.92
C ASP A 24 -8.05 -19.46 -12.23
N ILE A 25 -8.74 -18.54 -12.92
CA ILE A 25 -9.90 -17.83 -12.40
C ILE A 25 -11.17 -18.65 -12.59
N THR A 26 -11.95 -18.82 -11.53
CA THR A 26 -13.22 -19.57 -11.58
C THR A 26 -14.34 -18.77 -10.92
N GLY A 27 -15.53 -18.84 -11.49
CA GLY A 27 -16.74 -18.24 -10.91
C GLY A 27 -16.97 -16.77 -11.23
N LYS A 28 -16.06 -16.12 -11.97
CA LYS A 28 -16.24 -14.74 -12.45
C LYS A 28 -17.14 -14.70 -13.69
N ASN A 29 -18.07 -13.75 -13.70
CA ASN A 29 -18.94 -13.45 -14.83
C ASN A 29 -18.76 -11.98 -15.21
N GLY A 30 -18.26 -11.71 -16.40
CA GLY A 30 -17.96 -10.34 -16.83
C GLY A 30 -16.46 -10.10 -16.99
N THR A 31 -16.13 -8.96 -17.57
CA THR A 31 -14.75 -8.57 -17.90
C THR A 31 -14.30 -7.32 -17.13
N ASP A 32 -15.08 -6.90 -16.15
CA ASP A 32 -14.74 -5.82 -15.22
C ASP A 32 -13.70 -6.34 -14.22
N ASP A 33 -12.97 -5.43 -13.63
CA ASP A 33 -12.03 -5.78 -12.56
C ASP A 33 -12.78 -6.16 -11.28
N ASP A 34 -12.40 -7.31 -10.67
CA ASP A 34 -12.92 -7.75 -9.39
C ASP A 34 -11.77 -8.12 -8.42
N PHE A 35 -12.03 -8.06 -7.11
CA PHE A 35 -11.11 -8.58 -6.10
C PHE A 35 -10.85 -10.07 -6.33
N TRP A 36 -9.59 -10.46 -6.38
CA TRP A 36 -9.18 -11.86 -6.53
C TRP A 36 -8.37 -12.32 -5.33
N LEU A 37 -8.94 -13.25 -4.56
CA LEU A 37 -8.29 -13.93 -3.44
C LEU A 37 -7.83 -15.31 -3.86
N LEU A 38 -6.52 -15.58 -3.71
CA LEU A 38 -5.90 -16.85 -4.01
C LEU A 38 -5.27 -17.41 -2.73
N LYS A 39 -5.63 -18.63 -2.34
CA LYS A 39 -4.93 -19.38 -1.29
C LYS A 39 -4.14 -20.52 -1.89
N THR A 40 -2.86 -20.63 -1.47
CA THR A 40 -1.95 -21.70 -1.88
C THR A 40 -1.42 -22.46 -0.68
N THR A 41 -0.89 -23.67 -0.93
CA THR A 41 -0.01 -24.37 0.02
C THR A 41 1.34 -23.64 0.13
N GLN A 42 2.22 -24.08 1.03
CA GLN A 42 3.58 -23.57 1.16
C GLN A 42 4.44 -23.83 -0.09
N GLU A 43 4.09 -24.84 -0.89
CA GLU A 43 4.73 -25.22 -2.15
C GLU A 43 4.18 -24.47 -3.36
N GLY A 44 3.10 -23.68 -3.19
CA GLY A 44 2.48 -22.89 -4.25
C GLY A 44 1.29 -23.57 -4.95
N GLU A 45 0.84 -24.75 -4.49
CA GLU A 45 -0.35 -25.42 -5.04
C GLU A 45 -1.62 -24.67 -4.64
N ILE A 46 -2.53 -24.44 -5.58
CA ILE A 46 -3.78 -23.71 -5.33
C ILE A 46 -4.69 -24.54 -4.42
N VAL A 47 -5.09 -23.98 -3.29
CA VAL A 47 -6.05 -24.54 -2.35
C VAL A 47 -7.47 -24.10 -2.69
N PHE A 48 -7.64 -22.78 -2.88
CA PHE A 48 -8.85 -22.17 -3.43
C PHE A 48 -8.52 -20.84 -4.10
N ASN A 49 -9.38 -20.43 -4.99
CA ASN A 49 -9.43 -19.04 -5.45
C ASN A 49 -10.88 -18.54 -5.41
N LYS A 50 -11.06 -17.25 -5.14
CA LYS A 50 -12.38 -16.61 -5.05
C LYS A 50 -12.30 -15.22 -5.64
N VAL A 51 -13.40 -14.82 -6.25
CA VAL A 51 -13.59 -13.50 -6.82
C VAL A 51 -14.74 -12.83 -6.08
N TYR A 52 -14.57 -11.56 -5.73
CA TYR A 52 -15.59 -10.76 -5.04
C TYR A 52 -15.75 -9.43 -5.79
N GLY A 53 -16.99 -9.00 -5.97
CA GLY A 53 -17.31 -7.76 -6.65
C GLY A 53 -18.75 -7.68 -7.06
N GLY A 54 -19.03 -6.75 -7.94
CA GLY A 54 -20.34 -6.53 -8.51
C GLY A 54 -20.32 -6.45 -10.03
N SER A 55 -21.12 -5.55 -10.60
CA SER A 55 -21.24 -5.40 -12.06
C SER A 55 -20.30 -4.33 -12.66
N ASN A 56 -19.47 -3.68 -11.83
CA ASN A 56 -18.50 -2.68 -12.28
C ASN A 56 -17.12 -2.96 -11.68
N THR A 57 -16.16 -2.07 -11.92
CA THR A 57 -14.78 -2.22 -11.47
C THR A 57 -14.64 -2.19 -9.94
N ASP A 58 -14.02 -3.22 -9.40
CA ASP A 58 -13.70 -3.41 -7.99
C ASP A 58 -12.19 -3.72 -7.86
N THR A 59 -11.42 -2.84 -7.22
CA THR A 59 -9.96 -2.91 -7.19
C THR A 59 -9.42 -3.17 -5.79
N ALA A 60 -8.71 -4.29 -5.58
CA ALA A 60 -8.08 -4.65 -4.32
C ALA A 60 -6.74 -3.93 -4.13
N THR A 61 -6.44 -3.52 -2.89
CA THR A 61 -5.22 -2.78 -2.55
C THR A 61 -4.44 -3.36 -1.38
N SER A 62 -5.11 -3.93 -0.36
CA SER A 62 -4.43 -4.47 0.82
C SER A 62 -5.17 -5.65 1.44
N LEU A 63 -4.38 -6.60 1.97
CA LEU A 63 -4.83 -7.80 2.68
C LEU A 63 -4.03 -7.96 3.94
N ILE A 64 -4.67 -8.30 5.05
CA ILE A 64 -4.02 -8.71 6.30
C ILE A 64 -4.70 -9.93 6.92
N ASN A 65 -3.94 -10.70 7.72
CA ASN A 65 -4.52 -11.65 8.66
C ASN A 65 -5.24 -10.93 9.79
N THR A 66 -6.29 -11.54 10.32
CA THR A 66 -6.98 -11.05 11.51
C THR A 66 -6.79 -12.01 12.70
N ALA A 67 -6.86 -11.48 13.92
CA ALA A 67 -6.60 -12.22 15.14
C ALA A 67 -7.56 -13.43 15.37
N ASP A 68 -8.71 -13.43 14.71
CA ASP A 68 -9.68 -14.54 14.72
C ASP A 68 -9.35 -15.66 13.71
N GLY A 69 -8.24 -15.54 12.98
CA GLY A 69 -7.77 -16.52 12.00
C GLY A 69 -8.38 -16.38 10.60
N GLY A 70 -9.15 -15.35 10.36
CA GLY A 70 -9.63 -14.94 9.04
C GLY A 70 -8.75 -13.88 8.39
N PHE A 71 -9.32 -13.14 7.45
CA PHE A 71 -8.65 -12.10 6.68
C PHE A 71 -9.51 -10.84 6.62
N ILE A 72 -8.88 -9.69 6.43
CA ILE A 72 -9.58 -8.49 6.01
C ILE A 72 -8.88 -7.89 4.81
N VAL A 73 -9.68 -7.43 3.87
CA VAL A 73 -9.26 -6.88 2.58
C VAL A 73 -9.81 -5.48 2.46
N CYS A 74 -9.07 -4.57 1.87
CA CYS A 74 -9.61 -3.30 1.44
C CYS A 74 -9.23 -3.00 0.01
N GLY A 75 -9.94 -2.05 -0.55
CA GLY A 75 -9.76 -1.48 -1.86
C GLY A 75 -10.86 -0.48 -2.14
N TYR A 76 -11.26 -0.37 -3.37
CA TYR A 76 -12.34 0.53 -3.78
C TYR A 76 -13.23 -0.12 -4.82
N SER A 77 -14.49 0.29 -4.84
CA SER A 77 -15.52 -0.29 -5.67
C SER A 77 -16.30 0.78 -6.42
N SER A 78 -16.65 0.50 -7.68
CA SER A 78 -17.62 1.25 -8.48
C SER A 78 -18.97 0.52 -8.55
N SER A 79 -19.09 -0.65 -7.91
CA SER A 79 -20.29 -1.48 -7.91
C SER A 79 -21.29 -1.06 -6.82
N SER A 80 -22.56 -1.37 -7.05
CA SER A 80 -23.64 -1.23 -6.06
C SER A 80 -24.56 -2.46 -6.05
N ASP A 81 -23.99 -3.60 -6.43
CA ASP A 81 -24.66 -4.90 -6.48
C ASP A 81 -23.65 -6.03 -6.22
N GLY A 82 -24.07 -7.30 -6.34
CA GLY A 82 -23.22 -8.45 -6.07
C GLY A 82 -22.82 -8.52 -4.60
N ASP A 83 -21.51 -8.51 -4.33
CA ASP A 83 -20.94 -8.52 -2.98
C ASP A 83 -20.82 -7.12 -2.36
N VAL A 84 -21.08 -6.07 -3.13
CA VAL A 84 -21.00 -4.65 -2.74
C VAL A 84 -22.38 -4.12 -2.43
N SER A 85 -22.65 -3.78 -1.17
CA SER A 85 -24.00 -3.36 -0.75
C SER A 85 -24.38 -1.95 -1.19
N ASN A 86 -23.42 -1.05 -1.35
CA ASN A 86 -23.66 0.35 -1.69
C ASN A 86 -22.43 1.01 -2.32
N ASN A 87 -22.66 2.00 -3.19
CA ASN A 87 -21.67 2.96 -3.70
C ASN A 87 -22.41 4.31 -3.86
N GLU A 88 -21.86 5.36 -3.27
CA GLU A 88 -22.46 6.70 -3.29
C GLU A 88 -21.86 7.61 -4.37
N GLY A 89 -20.75 7.18 -5.01
CA GLY A 89 -20.00 7.99 -5.96
C GLY A 89 -19.50 7.25 -7.19
N PHE A 90 -18.33 7.67 -7.66
CA PHE A 90 -17.62 6.97 -8.73
C PHE A 90 -16.92 5.74 -8.19
N GLN A 91 -16.29 5.88 -7.01
CA GLN A 91 -15.58 4.81 -6.32
C GLN A 91 -15.63 5.10 -4.83
N ASP A 92 -16.01 4.11 -4.05
CA ASP A 92 -16.00 4.17 -2.59
C ASP A 92 -15.00 3.19 -2.00
N TYR A 93 -14.45 3.46 -0.81
CA TYR A 93 -13.73 2.46 -0.02
C TYR A 93 -14.60 1.22 0.10
N TRP A 94 -14.05 0.08 -0.22
CA TRP A 94 -14.69 -1.21 0.01
C TRP A 94 -13.82 -2.06 0.91
N ILE A 95 -14.36 -2.46 2.07
CA ILE A 95 -13.68 -3.24 3.10
C ILE A 95 -14.47 -4.52 3.32
N THR A 96 -13.81 -5.67 3.19
CA THR A 96 -14.43 -6.98 3.29
C THR A 96 -13.71 -7.83 4.32
N LYS A 97 -14.41 -8.26 5.38
CA LYS A 97 -13.94 -9.23 6.36
C LYS A 97 -14.30 -10.64 5.91
N LEU A 98 -13.28 -11.48 5.83
CA LEU A 98 -13.39 -12.86 5.39
C LEU A 98 -13.07 -13.82 6.55
N ASP A 99 -13.71 -15.00 6.55
CA ASP A 99 -13.29 -16.10 7.40
C ASP A 99 -12.05 -16.83 6.84
N ALA A 100 -11.59 -17.90 7.52
CA ALA A 100 -10.41 -18.67 7.09
C ALA A 100 -10.62 -19.44 5.78
N GLN A 101 -11.87 -19.62 5.33
CA GLN A 101 -12.26 -20.24 4.08
C GLN A 101 -12.47 -19.22 2.95
N GLY A 102 -12.30 -17.92 3.25
CA GLY A 102 -12.53 -16.82 2.33
C GLY A 102 -14.01 -16.51 2.13
N GLU A 103 -14.93 -16.93 3.02
CA GLU A 103 -16.32 -16.49 2.95
C GLU A 103 -16.48 -15.11 3.59
N ILE A 104 -17.33 -14.28 3.01
CA ILE A 104 -17.60 -12.92 3.53
C ILE A 104 -18.35 -13.02 4.85
N SER A 105 -17.74 -12.49 5.91
CA SER A 105 -18.37 -12.36 7.23
C SER A 105 -19.17 -11.07 7.34
N TRP A 106 -18.60 -9.98 6.84
CA TRP A 106 -19.23 -8.68 6.67
C TRP A 106 -18.48 -7.86 5.60
N GLU A 107 -19.16 -6.89 5.03
CA GLU A 107 -18.55 -5.88 4.17
C GLU A 107 -19.04 -4.49 4.55
N LYS A 108 -18.26 -3.47 4.22
CA LYS A 108 -18.56 -2.05 4.44
C LYS A 108 -18.05 -1.22 3.28
N THR A 109 -18.86 -0.24 2.89
CA THR A 109 -18.45 0.82 1.99
C THR A 109 -18.37 2.15 2.74
N HIS A 110 -17.40 2.97 2.38
CA HIS A 110 -17.27 4.33 2.89
C HIS A 110 -16.86 5.26 1.75
N GLY A 111 -17.68 6.26 1.50
CA GLY A 111 -17.41 7.25 0.46
C GLY A 111 -18.52 8.28 0.38
N PHE A 112 -18.42 9.07 -0.68
CA PHE A 112 -19.35 10.13 -1.03
C PHE A 112 -19.52 10.20 -2.56
N SER A 113 -20.01 11.29 -3.10
CA SER A 113 -20.28 11.40 -4.55
C SER A 113 -19.03 11.49 -5.43
N GLY A 114 -17.83 11.50 -4.87
CA GLY A 114 -16.55 11.58 -5.56
C GLY A 114 -15.90 10.24 -5.85
N SER A 115 -14.55 10.26 -5.91
CA SER A 115 -13.73 9.06 -6.03
C SER A 115 -12.93 8.88 -4.73
N ASP A 116 -13.26 7.86 -3.98
CA ASP A 116 -12.74 7.56 -2.67
C ASP A 116 -12.06 6.19 -2.71
N GLN A 117 -10.74 6.11 -2.43
CA GLN A 117 -9.96 4.89 -2.63
C GLN A 117 -9.22 4.50 -1.35
N ALA A 118 -9.58 3.36 -0.74
CA ALA A 118 -8.79 2.73 0.31
C ALA A 118 -7.53 2.10 -0.27
N LEU A 119 -6.38 2.36 0.34
CA LEU A 119 -5.08 1.87 -0.15
C LEU A 119 -4.37 0.96 0.84
N LYS A 120 -4.62 1.11 2.15
CA LYS A 120 -4.03 0.26 3.18
C LYS A 120 -4.97 0.03 4.35
N ILE A 121 -4.94 -1.18 4.88
CA ILE A 121 -5.64 -1.54 6.12
C ILE A 121 -4.68 -2.23 7.08
N ILE A 122 -4.79 -1.93 8.37
CA ILE A 122 -4.08 -2.62 9.45
C ILE A 122 -5.07 -3.04 10.55
N GLN A 123 -4.74 -4.11 11.29
CA GLN A 123 -5.39 -4.41 12.55
C GLN A 123 -4.56 -3.82 13.69
N THR A 124 -5.20 -3.04 14.55
CA THR A 124 -4.56 -2.40 15.70
C THR A 124 -4.37 -3.40 16.85
N ALA A 125 -3.47 -3.08 17.77
CA ALA A 125 -3.18 -3.95 18.92
C ALA A 125 -4.40 -4.27 19.80
N ASN A 126 -5.43 -3.40 19.80
CA ASN A 126 -6.69 -3.63 20.50
C ASN A 126 -7.75 -4.36 19.65
N GLY A 127 -7.40 -4.81 18.44
CA GLY A 127 -8.23 -5.60 17.54
C GLY A 127 -9.15 -4.80 16.62
N ASN A 128 -9.13 -3.47 16.67
CA ASN A 128 -9.83 -2.61 15.74
C ASN A 128 -9.14 -2.61 14.36
N PHE A 129 -9.78 -1.99 13.36
CA PHE A 129 -9.21 -1.84 12.02
C PHE A 129 -9.01 -0.36 11.70
N PHE A 130 -7.83 -0.01 11.20
CA PHE A 130 -7.59 1.31 10.65
C PHE A 130 -7.33 1.19 9.15
N VAL A 131 -8.11 1.91 8.35
CA VAL A 131 -7.97 1.98 6.91
C VAL A 131 -7.59 3.39 6.49
N THR A 132 -6.68 3.51 5.52
CA THR A 132 -6.26 4.78 4.95
C THR A 132 -6.23 4.72 3.42
N GLY A 133 -6.26 5.89 2.82
CA GLY A 133 -6.21 6.13 1.40
C GLY A 133 -6.48 7.61 1.13
N PHE A 134 -7.28 7.90 0.15
CA PHE A 134 -7.69 9.28 -0.14
C PHE A 134 -9.17 9.35 -0.52
N PHE A 135 -9.75 10.52 -0.37
CA PHE A 135 -11.11 10.78 -0.80
C PHE A 135 -11.29 12.20 -1.38
N ASP A 136 -12.32 12.36 -2.16
CA ASP A 136 -12.69 13.65 -2.75
C ASP A 136 -13.50 14.49 -1.76
N VAL A 137 -12.81 15.33 -0.99
CA VAL A 137 -13.45 16.24 -0.03
C VAL A 137 -14.41 17.22 -0.73
N SER A 138 -14.08 17.63 -1.95
CA SER A 138 -14.92 18.59 -2.70
C SER A 138 -16.30 18.02 -3.02
N ALA A 139 -16.40 16.70 -3.18
CA ALA A 139 -17.63 15.96 -3.45
C ALA A 139 -18.32 15.42 -2.19
N SER A 140 -17.71 15.59 -0.99
CA SER A 140 -18.20 14.98 0.27
C SER A 140 -19.41 15.67 0.90
N GLY A 141 -19.85 16.81 0.40
CA GLY A 141 -20.91 17.59 1.03
C GLY A 141 -20.55 18.11 2.43
N ASN A 142 -19.28 18.38 2.70
CA ASN A 142 -18.71 18.78 4.00
C ASN A 142 -18.70 17.65 5.04
N GLN A 143 -18.52 16.42 4.64
CA GLN A 143 -18.42 15.24 5.49
C GLN A 143 -17.00 14.64 5.44
N GLY A 144 -16.80 13.49 6.09
CA GLY A 144 -15.54 12.77 6.09
C GLY A 144 -14.65 13.04 7.33
N ASN A 145 -15.02 14.01 8.17
CA ASN A 145 -14.30 14.37 9.38
C ASN A 145 -15.26 14.31 10.58
N ASP A 146 -15.48 13.13 11.12
CA ASP A 146 -16.44 12.87 12.19
C ASP A 146 -15.96 11.75 13.15
N ASP A 147 -16.66 11.62 14.27
CA ASP A 147 -16.43 10.61 15.30
C ASP A 147 -17.48 9.47 15.24
N GLY A 148 -18.01 9.18 14.06
CA GLY A 148 -19.05 8.18 13.87
C GLY A 148 -20.44 8.61 14.31
N LYS A 149 -20.61 9.83 14.80
CA LYS A 149 -21.92 10.41 15.18
C LYS A 149 -22.43 11.32 14.09
N MET A 150 -23.70 11.15 13.69
CA MET A 150 -24.33 12.04 12.72
C MET A 150 -24.26 13.50 13.19
N GLY A 151 -23.75 14.39 12.37
CA GLY A 151 -23.92 15.84 12.50
C GLY A 151 -22.71 16.66 12.93
N THR A 152 -21.49 16.14 12.85
CA THR A 152 -20.28 16.97 12.98
C THR A 152 -19.84 17.47 11.61
N PRO A 153 -20.22 18.67 11.15
CA PRO A 153 -19.82 19.15 9.83
C PRO A 153 -18.32 19.39 9.76
N SER A 154 -17.67 18.90 8.73
CA SER A 154 -16.31 19.26 8.41
C SER A 154 -16.23 20.66 7.77
N LYS A 155 -15.04 21.29 7.83
CA LYS A 155 -14.81 22.58 7.18
C LYS A 155 -14.29 22.41 5.75
N ALA A 156 -14.94 21.59 4.94
CA ALA A 156 -14.48 21.11 3.63
C ALA A 156 -14.37 22.16 2.51
N THR A 157 -14.64 23.42 2.75
CA THR A 157 -14.96 24.39 1.69
C THR A 157 -13.83 24.80 0.76
N LEU A 158 -12.59 24.32 0.90
CA LEU A 158 -11.47 24.72 0.05
C LEU A 158 -10.41 23.60 -0.14
N HIS A 159 -10.67 22.37 0.26
CA HIS A 159 -9.79 21.23 0.05
C HIS A 159 -9.85 20.71 -1.39
N GLY A 160 -8.82 19.99 -1.82
CA GLY A 160 -8.64 19.42 -3.16
C GLY A 160 -9.47 18.16 -3.43
N VAL A 161 -9.08 17.46 -4.48
CA VAL A 161 -9.71 16.23 -4.99
C VAL A 161 -8.86 15.02 -4.57
N GLY A 162 -8.53 14.85 -3.35
CA GLY A 162 -7.73 13.71 -2.89
C GLY A 162 -6.98 14.08 -1.64
N GLU A 163 -7.63 13.91 -0.51
CA GLU A 163 -7.08 14.16 0.80
C GLU A 163 -6.75 12.84 1.49
N PHE A 164 -5.70 12.76 2.30
CA PHE A 164 -5.48 11.63 3.21
C PHE A 164 -6.74 11.39 4.01
N TRP A 165 -7.30 10.20 3.93
CA TRP A 165 -8.46 9.83 4.72
C TRP A 165 -8.17 8.61 5.58
N GLY A 166 -8.32 8.76 6.91
CA GLY A 166 -8.19 7.69 7.89
C GLY A 166 -9.53 7.38 8.53
N ILE A 167 -9.88 6.10 8.59
CA ILE A 167 -11.09 5.58 9.23
C ILE A 167 -10.69 4.52 10.25
N LEU A 168 -11.02 4.74 11.52
CA LEU A 168 -10.93 3.72 12.55
C LEU A 168 -12.29 3.04 12.72
N MET A 169 -12.30 1.72 12.62
CA MET A 169 -13.48 0.86 12.76
C MET A 169 -13.28 -0.13 13.90
N ASP A 170 -14.36 -0.55 14.52
CA ASP A 170 -14.35 -1.67 15.46
C ASP A 170 -14.26 -3.03 14.74
N GLN A 171 -14.28 -4.13 15.51
CA GLN A 171 -14.18 -5.49 14.97
C GLN A 171 -15.38 -5.90 14.10
N ASN A 172 -16.51 -5.21 14.19
CA ASN A 172 -17.70 -5.41 13.37
C ASN A 172 -17.72 -4.54 12.11
N GLY A 173 -16.68 -3.71 11.91
CA GLY A 173 -16.61 -2.75 10.82
C GLY A 173 -17.40 -1.45 11.06
N ASP A 174 -17.90 -1.23 12.30
CA ASP A 174 -18.61 0.00 12.62
C ASP A 174 -17.62 1.14 12.89
N THR A 175 -17.86 2.30 12.28
CA THR A 175 -16.97 3.46 12.37
C THR A 175 -16.89 3.99 13.79
N ILE A 176 -15.66 4.11 14.30
CA ILE A 176 -15.35 4.77 15.58
C ILE A 176 -15.11 6.26 15.33
N TRP A 177 -14.25 6.58 14.35
CA TRP A 177 -14.02 7.93 13.85
C TRP A 177 -13.48 7.94 12.43
N ARG A 178 -13.68 9.05 11.73
CA ARG A 178 -13.08 9.37 10.42
C ARG A 178 -12.39 10.72 10.48
N ARG A 179 -11.23 10.86 9.83
CA ARG A 179 -10.47 12.11 9.74
C ARG A 179 -9.81 12.23 8.38
N TYR A 180 -9.86 13.41 7.78
CA TYR A 180 -9.08 13.74 6.61
C TYR A 180 -8.08 14.86 6.92
N PHE A 181 -7.01 14.86 6.13
CA PHE A 181 -5.90 15.81 6.24
C PHE A 181 -5.39 16.09 4.83
N GLY A 182 -5.02 17.35 4.57
CA GLY A 182 -4.47 17.76 3.29
C GLY A 182 -4.60 19.25 3.05
N GLY A 183 -4.57 19.65 1.80
CA GLY A 183 -4.63 21.03 1.39
C GLY A 183 -5.55 21.28 0.20
N SER A 184 -5.18 22.21 -0.66
CA SER A 184 -6.00 22.59 -1.82
C SER A 184 -5.68 21.79 -3.10
N SER A 185 -4.69 20.90 -3.06
CA SER A 185 -4.26 20.06 -4.18
C SER A 185 -4.45 18.57 -3.86
N ASN A 186 -3.72 17.68 -4.56
CA ASN A 186 -3.85 16.23 -4.33
C ASN A 186 -2.91 15.76 -3.21
N ASP A 187 -3.47 15.06 -2.25
CA ASP A 187 -2.80 14.48 -1.11
C ASP A 187 -3.25 13.02 -0.93
N ARG A 188 -2.35 12.03 -1.07
CA ARG A 188 -2.71 10.61 -1.11
C ARG A 188 -1.91 9.80 -0.11
N SER A 189 -2.60 9.15 0.85
CA SER A 189 -2.00 8.23 1.80
C SER A 189 -1.89 6.83 1.21
N TYR A 190 -0.68 6.27 1.21
CA TYR A 190 -0.41 4.94 0.64
C TYR A 190 -0.20 3.86 1.70
N ASP A 191 0.30 4.22 2.90
CA ASP A 191 0.54 3.25 3.95
C ASP A 191 0.39 3.88 5.35
N VAL A 192 0.30 3.02 6.37
CA VAL A 192 0.10 3.44 7.76
C VAL A 192 0.69 2.42 8.74
N VAL A 193 1.20 2.91 9.87
CA VAL A 193 1.57 2.07 11.01
C VAL A 193 0.91 2.56 12.28
N GLU A 194 0.57 1.62 13.17
CA GLU A 194 0.19 1.92 14.54
C GLU A 194 1.44 2.21 15.38
N THR A 195 1.38 3.25 16.19
CA THR A 195 2.48 3.67 17.08
C THR A 195 2.30 3.10 18.49
N ASP A 196 3.37 3.10 19.32
CA ASP A 196 3.37 2.50 20.66
C ASP A 196 2.33 3.06 21.63
N ASP A 197 1.88 4.29 21.39
CA ASP A 197 0.83 4.95 22.18
C ASP A 197 -0.59 4.72 21.63
N GLY A 198 -0.73 3.80 20.65
CA GLY A 198 -2.00 3.46 20.02
C GLY A 198 -2.50 4.49 19.02
N GLY A 199 -1.67 5.44 18.63
CA GLY A 199 -1.96 6.36 17.54
C GLY A 199 -1.44 5.85 16.18
N PHE A 200 -1.33 6.71 15.16
CA PHE A 200 -1.03 6.30 13.80
C PHE A 200 -0.03 7.25 13.13
N ILE A 201 0.79 6.74 12.24
CA ILE A 201 1.52 7.53 11.25
C ILE A 201 1.04 7.09 9.87
N MET A 202 0.34 7.97 9.17
CA MET A 202 -0.05 7.81 7.77
C MET A 202 1.05 8.43 6.89
N ILE A 203 1.38 7.79 5.78
CA ILE A 203 2.39 8.29 4.84
C ILE A 203 1.89 8.26 3.40
N GLY A 204 2.45 9.14 2.58
CA GLY A 204 2.13 9.20 1.16
C GLY A 204 2.81 10.35 0.44
N GLY A 205 2.11 10.97 -0.49
CA GLY A 205 2.57 12.14 -1.21
C GLY A 205 1.60 13.30 -1.11
N SER A 206 2.11 14.52 -1.06
CA SER A 206 1.34 15.76 -1.06
C SER A 206 1.85 16.74 -2.09
N GLU A 207 0.92 17.35 -2.83
CA GLU A 207 1.14 18.43 -3.79
C GLU A 207 0.74 19.80 -3.20
N SER A 208 0.15 19.79 -2.01
CA SER A 208 -0.39 20.99 -1.37
C SER A 208 0.67 21.82 -0.65
N THR A 209 0.38 23.12 -0.51
CA THR A 209 1.25 24.08 0.21
C THR A 209 0.48 24.89 1.26
N ASP A 210 -0.72 24.46 1.62
CA ASP A 210 -1.63 25.16 2.52
C ASP A 210 -2.34 24.21 3.49
N PHE A 211 -3.20 24.73 4.34
CA PHE A 211 -3.96 24.05 5.39
C PHE A 211 -3.07 23.19 6.33
N ASP A 212 -3.08 21.86 6.13
CA ASP A 212 -2.30 20.93 6.97
C ASP A 212 -0.84 20.81 6.53
N ILE A 213 -0.49 21.30 5.35
CA ILE A 213 0.83 21.24 4.75
C ILE A 213 1.46 22.65 4.71
N THR A 214 2.54 22.86 5.48
CA THR A 214 3.20 24.15 5.58
C THR A 214 4.67 24.12 5.21
N ASP A 215 5.21 22.94 4.90
CA ASP A 215 6.63 22.67 4.70
C ASP A 215 6.93 21.86 3.43
N ASN A 216 6.00 21.85 2.46
CA ASN A 216 6.23 21.31 1.12
C ASN A 216 7.37 22.07 0.43
N LYS A 217 8.27 21.35 -0.22
CA LYS A 217 9.49 21.88 -0.83
C LYS A 217 9.49 21.83 -2.36
N GLY A 218 8.64 20.97 -2.93
CA GLY A 218 8.63 20.68 -4.35
C GLY A 218 7.26 20.54 -4.97
N SER A 219 7.20 19.69 -5.96
CA SER A 219 5.96 19.33 -6.68
C SER A 219 5.11 18.36 -5.86
N TYR A 220 5.68 17.20 -5.52
CA TYR A 220 5.17 16.23 -4.56
C TYR A 220 6.25 15.94 -3.53
N ASP A 221 5.91 15.97 -2.24
CA ASP A 221 6.79 15.55 -1.16
C ASP A 221 6.26 14.32 -0.45
N PHE A 222 7.14 13.47 0.12
CA PHE A 222 6.72 12.49 1.12
C PHE A 222 6.02 13.23 2.23
N TRP A 223 4.74 13.01 2.37
CA TRP A 223 3.98 13.63 3.43
C TRP A 223 3.60 12.63 4.51
N MET A 224 3.77 13.02 5.75
CA MET A 224 3.49 12.22 6.93
C MET A 224 2.53 12.95 7.85
N VAL A 225 1.52 12.23 8.33
CA VAL A 225 0.53 12.71 9.30
C VAL A 225 0.56 11.82 10.54
N ARG A 226 0.91 12.37 11.69
CA ARG A 226 0.93 11.69 12.98
C ARG A 226 -0.35 11.98 13.74
N LEU A 227 -1.07 10.93 14.12
CA LEU A 227 -2.34 11.01 14.86
C LEU A 227 -2.21 10.39 16.24
N ALA A 228 -2.94 10.94 17.20
CA ALA A 228 -3.28 10.26 18.45
C ALA A 228 -4.32 9.16 18.19
N SER A 229 -4.55 8.27 19.17
CA SER A 229 -5.50 7.15 19.06
C SER A 229 -6.96 7.58 18.81
N ASN A 230 -7.32 8.81 19.18
CA ASN A 230 -8.64 9.40 18.94
C ASN A 230 -8.75 10.16 17.61
N GLY A 231 -7.71 10.09 16.75
CA GLY A 231 -7.67 10.75 15.46
C GLY A 231 -7.23 12.22 15.49
N ASP A 232 -6.86 12.78 16.65
CA ASP A 232 -6.35 14.15 16.73
C ASP A 232 -4.96 14.23 16.08
N LYS A 233 -4.76 15.23 15.20
CA LYS A 233 -3.48 15.49 14.54
C LYS A 233 -2.46 16.00 15.55
N LEU A 234 -1.33 15.30 15.68
CA LEU A 234 -0.23 15.68 16.56
C LEU A 234 0.83 16.50 15.81
N TRP A 235 1.21 16.07 14.62
CA TRP A 235 2.13 16.78 13.74
C TRP A 235 1.97 16.31 12.27
N THR A 236 2.43 17.13 11.35
CA THR A 236 2.66 16.79 9.94
C THR A 236 4.10 17.09 9.56
N LYS A 237 4.63 16.41 8.55
CA LYS A 237 5.97 16.62 8.01
C LYS A 237 6.00 16.31 6.52
N SER A 238 6.61 17.23 5.75
CA SER A 238 7.00 16.99 4.36
C SER A 238 8.49 16.72 4.29
N LEU A 239 8.87 15.62 3.63
CA LEU A 239 10.26 15.26 3.34
C LEU A 239 10.44 15.22 1.83
N GLY A 240 11.50 15.86 1.33
CA GLY A 240 11.77 15.92 -0.09
C GLY A 240 12.66 17.09 -0.47
N GLY A 241 12.65 17.42 -1.75
CA GLY A 241 13.36 18.54 -2.33
C GLY A 241 12.50 19.30 -3.35
N SER A 242 13.12 19.84 -4.38
CA SER A 242 12.42 20.70 -5.35
C SER A 242 11.59 19.97 -6.40
N GLU A 243 11.73 18.66 -6.53
CA GLU A 243 11.08 17.83 -7.54
C GLU A 243 9.99 16.94 -6.93
N ILE A 244 9.74 15.78 -7.54
CA ILE A 244 8.75 14.79 -7.07
C ILE A 244 9.42 13.81 -6.12
N ASP A 245 8.88 13.69 -4.92
CA ASP A 245 9.27 12.76 -3.89
C ASP A 245 8.02 12.05 -3.34
N GLN A 246 7.93 10.72 -3.42
CA GLN A 246 6.69 10.01 -3.11
C GLN A 246 6.92 8.79 -2.22
N GLY A 247 6.28 8.75 -1.04
CA GLY A 247 6.36 7.67 -0.07
C GLY A 247 5.28 6.62 -0.30
N TYR A 248 5.65 5.32 -0.30
CA TYR A 248 4.73 4.22 -0.58
C TYR A 248 4.61 3.19 0.55
N GLY A 249 5.65 2.99 1.33
CA GLY A 249 5.65 1.98 2.38
C GLY A 249 6.30 2.48 3.67
N ILE A 250 5.78 2.06 4.82
CA ILE A 250 6.33 2.38 6.13
C ILE A 250 6.42 1.15 7.02
N THR A 251 7.47 1.05 7.81
CA THR A 251 7.61 0.04 8.86
C THR A 251 8.17 0.64 10.14
N LYS A 252 7.80 0.02 11.27
CA LYS A 252 8.38 0.33 12.57
C LYS A 252 9.67 -0.46 12.77
N THR A 253 10.64 0.14 13.42
CA THR A 253 11.91 -0.50 13.76
C THR A 253 11.95 -0.94 15.24
N GLU A 254 12.78 -1.93 15.59
CA GLU A 254 12.89 -2.44 16.96
C GLU A 254 13.36 -1.38 17.98
N ASP A 255 14.08 -0.36 17.52
CA ASP A 255 14.54 0.77 18.34
C ASP A 255 13.48 1.87 18.53
N GLY A 256 12.23 1.61 18.12
CA GLY A 256 11.08 2.51 18.27
C GLY A 256 11.05 3.67 17.27
N ASN A 257 11.88 3.63 16.23
CA ASN A 257 11.86 4.56 15.11
C ASN A 257 11.04 3.98 13.94
N TYR A 258 11.05 4.67 12.81
CA TYR A 258 10.30 4.29 11.61
C TYR A 258 11.19 4.41 10.37
N ILE A 259 10.92 3.57 9.37
CA ILE A 259 11.52 3.70 8.04
C ILE A 259 10.40 3.84 7.03
N VAL A 260 10.46 4.90 6.22
CA VAL A 260 9.60 5.10 5.04
C VAL A 260 10.40 4.87 3.77
N VAL A 261 9.76 4.28 2.76
CA VAL A 261 10.35 4.02 1.46
C VAL A 261 9.47 4.56 0.33
N GLY A 262 10.11 4.92 -0.77
CA GLY A 262 9.44 5.42 -1.96
C GLY A 262 10.43 5.73 -3.07
N ASP A 263 10.20 6.79 -3.82
CA ASP A 263 11.14 7.30 -4.80
C ASP A 263 11.32 8.81 -4.71
N THR A 264 12.49 9.28 -5.12
CA THR A 264 12.85 10.70 -5.21
C THR A 264 13.37 11.04 -6.59
N ARG A 265 13.06 12.26 -7.04
CA ARG A 265 13.67 12.90 -8.22
C ARG A 265 14.46 14.14 -7.85
N SER A 266 14.51 14.46 -6.58
CA SER A 266 15.19 15.66 -6.06
C SER A 266 16.69 15.45 -5.88
N THR A 267 17.43 16.53 -5.98
CA THR A 267 18.89 16.60 -5.74
C THR A 267 19.22 17.62 -4.64
N ASP A 268 18.23 18.06 -3.90
CA ASP A 268 18.31 19.10 -2.87
C ASP A 268 17.34 18.80 -1.71
N GLY A 269 17.17 19.78 -0.80
CA GLY A 269 16.29 19.65 0.35
C GLY A 269 16.77 18.59 1.34
N ASP A 270 15.95 17.57 1.58
CA ASP A 270 16.29 16.45 2.46
C ASP A 270 17.01 15.31 1.72
N VAL A 271 17.14 15.39 0.40
CA VAL A 271 17.77 14.36 -0.46
C VAL A 271 19.23 14.67 -0.66
N SER A 272 20.14 13.82 -0.17
CA SER A 272 21.58 14.06 -0.24
C SER A 272 22.23 13.67 -1.57
N SER A 273 21.60 12.76 -2.33
CA SER A 273 22.11 12.30 -3.62
C SER A 273 21.00 11.71 -4.50
N LEU A 274 21.20 11.78 -5.81
CA LEU A 274 20.39 11.13 -6.83
C LEU A 274 21.33 10.64 -7.94
N ASN A 275 21.20 9.37 -8.34
CA ASN A 275 22.08 8.79 -9.37
C ASN A 275 21.43 8.73 -10.76
N GLY A 276 20.11 8.78 -10.84
CA GLY A 276 19.36 8.59 -12.08
C GLY A 276 18.27 9.61 -12.33
N ASN A 277 17.22 9.16 -13.02
CA ASN A 277 16.02 9.95 -13.25
C ASN A 277 15.10 9.97 -12.03
N ALA A 278 15.11 8.88 -11.27
CA ALA A 278 14.51 8.73 -9.95
C ALA A 278 15.18 7.53 -9.27
N ASP A 279 15.44 7.65 -7.98
CA ASP A 279 16.00 6.57 -7.16
C ASP A 279 15.02 6.16 -6.05
N ALA A 280 15.06 4.89 -5.65
CA ALA A 280 14.39 4.46 -4.44
C ALA A 280 14.95 5.24 -3.24
N TRP A 281 14.09 5.94 -2.50
CA TRP A 281 14.47 6.76 -1.36
C TRP A 281 13.99 6.12 -0.07
N VAL A 282 14.91 5.98 0.89
CA VAL A 282 14.67 5.36 2.18
C VAL A 282 15.06 6.33 3.27
N VAL A 283 14.11 6.65 4.14
CA VAL A 283 14.30 7.61 5.22
C VAL A 283 13.97 6.97 6.56
N LYS A 284 14.93 6.94 7.49
CA LYS A 284 14.71 6.59 8.90
C LYS A 284 14.45 7.85 9.70
N PHE A 285 13.37 7.86 10.48
CA PHE A 285 12.99 9.00 11.30
C PHE A 285 12.52 8.59 12.70
N SER A 286 12.62 9.52 13.65
CA SER A 286 12.19 9.33 15.03
C SER A 286 10.67 9.50 15.20
N PRO A 287 10.07 9.13 16.34
CA PRO A 287 8.65 9.37 16.63
C PRO A 287 8.22 10.85 16.57
N SER A 288 9.17 11.78 16.65
CA SER A 288 8.93 13.23 16.49
C SER A 288 8.97 13.71 15.03
N GLY A 289 9.22 12.81 14.06
CA GLY A 289 9.38 13.15 12.65
C GLY A 289 10.76 13.71 12.27
N ALA A 290 11.76 13.63 13.16
CA ALA A 290 13.12 14.07 12.84
C ALA A 290 13.87 12.98 12.06
N ILE A 291 14.48 13.35 10.93
CA ILE A 291 15.31 12.44 10.12
C ILE A 291 16.53 11.99 10.97
N ILE A 292 16.76 10.68 11.00
CA ILE A 292 17.93 10.06 11.61
C ILE A 292 19.00 9.80 10.55
N TRP A 293 18.58 9.23 9.42
CA TRP A 293 19.36 9.11 8.20
C TRP A 293 18.42 8.98 6.99
N GLU A 294 18.92 9.32 5.83
CA GLU A 294 18.27 9.07 4.54
C GLU A 294 19.30 8.51 3.54
N LYS A 295 18.85 7.73 2.58
CA LYS A 295 19.68 7.18 1.51
C LYS A 295 18.86 6.90 0.27
N THR A 296 19.49 7.11 -0.88
CA THR A 296 18.99 6.69 -2.18
C THR A 296 19.64 5.39 -2.61
N TYR A 297 18.87 4.58 -3.33
CA TYR A 297 19.32 3.32 -3.95
C TYR A 297 18.80 3.31 -5.36
N GLY A 298 19.68 3.03 -6.31
CA GLY A 298 19.36 3.08 -7.72
C GLY A 298 20.58 3.45 -8.54
N GLU A 299 20.42 3.45 -9.85
CA GLU A 299 21.42 3.79 -10.84
C GLU A 299 20.82 4.75 -11.89
N ALA A 300 21.33 4.78 -13.12
CA ALA A 300 21.07 5.82 -14.10
C ALA A 300 19.62 6.00 -14.59
N ALA A 301 18.71 5.06 -14.32
CA ALA A 301 17.34 5.11 -14.85
C ALA A 301 16.30 5.45 -13.76
N PHE A 302 15.13 4.80 -13.80
CA PHE A 302 14.05 4.98 -12.84
C PHE A 302 14.02 3.78 -11.89
N ASP A 303 14.18 4.02 -10.61
CA ASP A 303 14.20 3.03 -9.55
C ASP A 303 13.28 3.48 -8.40
N SER A 304 12.39 2.60 -7.94
CA SER A 304 11.37 2.94 -6.93
C SER A 304 11.18 1.80 -5.95
N ALA A 305 11.09 2.12 -4.66
CA ALA A 305 10.69 1.19 -3.60
C ALA A 305 9.19 1.28 -3.34
N LYS A 306 8.49 0.14 -3.24
CA LYS A 306 7.04 0.08 -3.07
C LYS A 306 6.61 -0.45 -1.70
N SER A 307 7.35 -1.39 -1.13
CA SER A 307 7.00 -2.01 0.15
C SER A 307 8.25 -2.32 0.96
N ILE A 308 8.14 -2.28 2.28
CA ILE A 308 9.20 -2.59 3.23
C ILE A 308 8.65 -3.43 4.39
N ILE A 309 9.46 -4.40 4.83
CA ILE A 309 9.22 -5.15 6.06
C ILE A 309 10.48 -5.23 6.92
N GLY A 310 10.30 -5.26 8.25
CA GLY A 310 11.35 -5.69 9.17
C GLY A 310 11.52 -7.21 9.14
N LEU A 311 12.76 -7.68 9.12
CA LEU A 311 13.11 -9.10 9.16
C LEU A 311 13.45 -9.55 10.58
N GLN A 312 13.24 -10.84 10.90
CA GLN A 312 13.56 -11.41 12.21
C GLN A 312 15.02 -11.24 12.62
N ASN A 313 15.92 -11.05 11.67
CA ASN A 313 17.35 -10.81 11.92
C ASN A 313 17.69 -9.32 12.17
N GLY A 314 16.70 -8.44 12.26
CA GLY A 314 16.85 -7.00 12.50
C GLY A 314 17.18 -6.16 11.25
N ASN A 315 17.33 -6.78 10.08
CA ASN A 315 17.46 -6.07 8.80
C ASN A 315 16.07 -5.71 8.23
N PHE A 316 16.05 -5.04 7.08
CA PHE A 316 14.85 -4.67 6.37
C PHE A 316 14.91 -5.16 4.93
N ALA A 317 13.85 -5.83 4.49
CA ALA A 317 13.67 -6.20 3.09
C ALA A 317 12.72 -5.22 2.41
N ILE A 318 13.13 -4.75 1.24
CA ILE A 318 12.43 -3.75 0.44
C ILE A 318 12.21 -4.33 -0.94
N VAL A 319 11.03 -4.14 -1.49
CA VAL A 319 10.72 -4.47 -2.88
C VAL A 319 10.21 -3.26 -3.64
N GLY A 320 10.40 -3.31 -4.94
CA GLY A 320 9.96 -2.29 -5.86
C GLY A 320 10.32 -2.64 -7.29
N ASN A 321 10.65 -1.64 -8.07
CA ASN A 321 10.84 -1.78 -9.49
C ASN A 321 12.09 -1.02 -9.93
N THR A 322 12.80 -1.57 -10.92
CA THR A 322 13.99 -0.94 -11.48
C THR A 322 13.99 -0.98 -13.01
N ARG A 323 14.52 0.08 -13.59
CA ARG A 323 14.91 0.15 -15.00
C ARG A 323 16.43 0.22 -15.15
N SER A 324 17.15 0.14 -14.05
CA SER A 324 18.60 0.20 -13.99
C SER A 324 19.22 -1.19 -13.89
N SER A 325 20.45 -1.33 -14.37
CA SER A 325 21.29 -2.48 -14.05
C SER A 325 22.21 -2.11 -12.89
N MET A 326 22.34 -2.98 -11.88
CA MET A 326 23.03 -2.70 -10.63
C MET A 326 23.87 -3.89 -10.17
N ASP A 327 25.11 -3.66 -9.68
CA ASP A 327 25.95 -4.64 -8.98
C ASP A 327 26.08 -6.01 -9.69
N GLY A 328 26.12 -6.01 -11.03
CA GLY A 328 26.23 -7.23 -11.83
C GLY A 328 24.87 -7.90 -12.15
N PHE A 329 23.76 -7.38 -11.67
CA PHE A 329 22.42 -7.75 -12.08
C PHE A 329 21.94 -6.81 -13.19
N MET A 330 21.52 -7.40 -14.29
CA MET A 330 21.07 -6.63 -15.46
C MET A 330 19.55 -6.44 -15.40
N ASN A 331 19.09 -5.22 -15.62
CA ASN A 331 17.73 -5.01 -16.07
C ASN A 331 17.60 -5.66 -17.47
N ARG A 332 16.57 -6.46 -17.68
CA ARG A 332 16.40 -7.32 -18.85
C ARG A 332 15.26 -6.88 -19.74
N GLY A 333 14.38 -6.01 -19.21
CA GLY A 333 13.19 -5.55 -19.90
C GLY A 333 13.00 -4.04 -19.86
N GLN A 334 11.74 -3.66 -19.88
CA GLN A 334 11.34 -2.27 -19.75
C GLN A 334 11.33 -1.84 -18.28
N ASN A 335 11.02 -2.79 -17.36
CA ASN A 335 10.98 -2.63 -15.93
C ASN A 335 11.03 -4.01 -15.29
N ASP A 336 11.92 -4.21 -14.33
CA ASP A 336 12.05 -5.49 -13.62
C ASP A 336 11.70 -5.34 -12.14
N ALA A 337 11.17 -6.40 -11.54
CA ALA A 337 10.98 -6.52 -10.12
C ALA A 337 12.33 -6.46 -9.39
N TRP A 338 12.37 -5.68 -8.33
CA TRP A 338 13.58 -5.43 -7.57
C TRP A 338 13.38 -5.76 -6.10
N VAL A 339 14.34 -6.49 -5.51
CA VAL A 339 14.39 -6.75 -4.07
C VAL A 339 15.78 -6.43 -3.53
N PHE A 340 15.83 -5.70 -2.42
CA PHE A 340 17.08 -5.44 -1.73
C PHE A 340 16.90 -5.46 -0.21
N ILE A 341 18.00 -5.76 0.50
CA ILE A 341 18.02 -5.82 1.97
C ILE A 341 19.02 -4.79 2.48
N ILE A 342 18.62 -4.04 3.50
CA ILE A 342 19.45 -3.07 4.20
C ILE A 342 19.57 -3.42 5.70
N ASP A 343 20.66 -3.03 6.34
CA ASP A 343 20.78 -3.08 7.80
C ASP A 343 20.12 -1.87 8.47
N THR A 344 20.14 -1.81 9.80
CA THR A 344 19.56 -0.72 10.63
C THR A 344 20.16 0.66 10.36
N ASN A 345 21.34 0.73 9.73
CA ASN A 345 22.04 1.96 9.33
C ASN A 345 21.86 2.28 7.84
N GLY A 346 21.00 1.54 7.13
CA GLY A 346 20.78 1.70 5.70
C GLY A 346 21.93 1.18 4.82
N ASN A 347 22.80 0.29 5.29
CA ASN A 347 23.82 -0.27 4.42
C ASN A 347 23.26 -1.46 3.65
N LEU A 348 23.44 -1.45 2.33
CA LEU A 348 22.98 -2.52 1.44
C LEU A 348 23.69 -3.85 1.81
N LYS A 349 22.90 -4.92 1.96
CA LYS A 349 23.35 -6.30 2.30
C LYS A 349 23.06 -7.28 1.17
N PHE A 350 22.03 -7.05 0.42
CA PHE A 350 21.57 -7.90 -0.67
C PHE A 350 20.90 -7.06 -1.71
N ASN A 351 21.04 -7.44 -2.98
CA ASN A 351 20.43 -6.78 -4.11
C ASN A 351 20.13 -7.84 -5.18
N TYR A 352 18.93 -7.86 -5.75
CA TYR A 352 18.57 -8.82 -6.78
C TYR A 352 17.47 -8.26 -7.69
N ILE A 353 17.63 -8.45 -8.99
CA ILE A 353 16.68 -8.02 -10.04
C ILE A 353 16.12 -9.27 -10.69
N ILE A 354 14.80 -9.33 -10.85
CA ILE A 354 14.06 -10.48 -11.39
C ILE A 354 13.09 -9.99 -12.44
N GLY A 355 13.16 -10.56 -13.63
CA GLY A 355 12.25 -10.22 -14.70
C GLY A 355 12.64 -10.85 -16.04
N GLY A 356 11.90 -10.47 -17.06
CA GLY A 356 12.11 -10.87 -18.43
C GLY A 356 12.18 -9.67 -19.38
N SER A 357 11.77 -9.84 -20.62
CA SER A 357 11.92 -8.80 -21.66
C SER A 357 10.84 -7.71 -21.63
N SER A 358 9.79 -7.85 -20.79
CA SER A 358 8.67 -6.92 -20.70
C SER A 358 8.63 -6.17 -19.36
N LEU A 359 7.43 -5.97 -18.80
CA LEU A 359 7.19 -5.27 -17.53
C LEU A 359 7.00 -6.28 -16.41
N ASP A 360 7.82 -6.17 -15.39
CA ASP A 360 7.77 -7.02 -14.19
C ASP A 360 7.77 -6.14 -12.93
N PHE A 361 6.82 -6.35 -12.04
CA PHE A 361 6.60 -5.52 -10.85
C PHE A 361 6.63 -6.35 -9.57
N ALA A 362 7.30 -5.85 -8.53
CA ALA A 362 7.19 -6.34 -7.17
C ALA A 362 6.38 -5.32 -6.34
N ASN A 363 5.24 -5.76 -5.82
CA ASN A 363 4.30 -4.90 -5.08
C ASN A 363 4.35 -5.12 -3.58
N ALA A 364 4.54 -6.37 -3.13
CA ALA A 364 4.61 -6.70 -1.72
C ALA A 364 5.62 -7.82 -1.43
N ILE A 365 6.06 -7.86 -0.18
CA ILE A 365 7.03 -8.84 0.31
C ILE A 365 6.59 -9.36 1.68
N LEU A 366 6.90 -10.63 1.96
CA LEU A 366 6.63 -11.33 3.20
C LEU A 366 7.87 -12.14 3.62
N GLU A 367 8.29 -12.05 4.89
CA GLU A 367 9.19 -13.04 5.48
C GLU A 367 8.37 -14.23 5.95
N THR A 368 8.66 -15.41 5.39
CA THR A 368 7.93 -16.65 5.68
C THR A 368 8.41 -17.28 6.99
N GLN A 369 7.61 -18.16 7.60
CA GLN A 369 7.98 -18.86 8.84
C GLN A 369 9.25 -19.70 8.72
N ASP A 370 9.67 -20.08 7.51
CA ASP A 370 10.94 -20.77 7.22
C ASP A 370 12.08 -19.80 6.87
N ASN A 371 11.96 -18.52 7.25
CA ASN A 371 12.94 -17.43 7.08
C ASN A 371 13.36 -17.22 5.60
N LYS A 372 12.43 -17.35 4.69
CA LYS A 372 12.60 -17.01 3.29
C LYS A 372 11.80 -15.77 2.95
N LEU A 373 12.08 -15.17 1.81
CA LEU A 373 11.32 -14.03 1.30
C LEU A 373 10.36 -14.51 0.21
N LEU A 374 9.08 -14.21 0.37
CA LEU A 374 8.07 -14.36 -0.68
C LEU A 374 7.75 -12.97 -1.21
N ILE A 375 8.02 -12.75 -2.49
CA ILE A 375 7.76 -11.52 -3.22
C ILE A 375 6.58 -11.77 -4.14
N VAL A 376 5.65 -10.82 -4.20
CA VAL A 376 4.49 -10.90 -5.07
C VAL A 376 4.31 -9.64 -5.88
N GLY A 377 3.73 -9.81 -7.07
CA GLY A 377 3.50 -8.71 -7.98
C GLY A 377 2.81 -9.16 -9.26
N SER A 378 3.22 -8.59 -10.38
CA SER A 378 2.69 -8.93 -11.70
C SER A 378 3.80 -8.98 -12.76
N THR A 379 3.57 -9.73 -13.84
CA THR A 379 4.50 -9.90 -14.94
C THR A 379 3.78 -9.85 -16.29
N GLU A 380 4.40 -9.23 -17.27
CA GLU A 380 4.04 -9.30 -18.68
C GLU A 380 5.09 -10.10 -19.50
N SER A 381 6.13 -10.58 -18.84
CA SER A 381 7.20 -11.36 -19.44
C SER A 381 6.84 -12.84 -19.55
N ASN A 382 7.47 -13.55 -20.49
CA ASN A 382 7.37 -15.00 -20.65
C ASN A 382 8.73 -15.62 -21.04
N ASP A 383 9.82 -15.01 -20.60
CA ASP A 383 11.19 -15.41 -20.90
C ASP A 383 12.13 -15.14 -19.72
N ILE A 384 13.37 -15.55 -19.83
CA ILE A 384 14.49 -15.31 -18.91
C ILE A 384 14.20 -15.89 -17.52
N ASP A 385 13.77 -15.08 -16.54
CA ASP A 385 13.43 -15.53 -15.18
C ASP A 385 11.96 -15.92 -15.05
N ILE A 386 11.12 -15.56 -16.01
CA ILE A 386 9.68 -15.81 -16.05
C ILE A 386 9.39 -16.94 -17.04
N PRO A 387 9.18 -18.18 -16.54
CA PRO A 387 9.09 -19.34 -17.42
C PRO A 387 7.79 -19.44 -18.21
N GLU A 388 6.74 -18.79 -17.75
CA GLU A 388 5.40 -18.86 -18.37
C GLU A 388 4.60 -17.61 -18.05
N ASN A 389 3.89 -17.08 -19.03
CA ASN A 389 2.83 -16.10 -18.93
C ASN A 389 1.64 -16.59 -19.77
N LYS A 390 0.46 -16.66 -19.18
CA LYS A 390 -0.75 -17.23 -19.80
C LYS A 390 -1.64 -16.18 -20.46
N GLY A 391 -1.36 -14.89 -20.20
CA GLY A 391 -2.18 -13.78 -20.67
C GLY A 391 -1.37 -12.55 -21.05
N SER A 392 -1.98 -11.39 -20.91
CA SER A 392 -1.29 -10.10 -21.06
C SER A 392 -0.49 -9.75 -19.81
N GLN A 393 -1.05 -10.00 -18.64
CA GLN A 393 -0.42 -9.79 -17.34
C GLN A 393 -0.85 -10.89 -16.37
N ASP A 394 0.11 -11.55 -15.76
CA ASP A 394 -0.11 -12.64 -14.79
C ASP A 394 0.40 -12.27 -13.40
N ALA A 395 -0.09 -13.01 -12.38
CA ALA A 395 0.42 -12.95 -11.03
C ALA A 395 1.87 -13.47 -10.95
N LEU A 396 2.75 -12.66 -10.35
CA LEU A 396 4.14 -13.03 -10.10
C LEU A 396 4.33 -13.43 -8.64
N LEU A 397 4.86 -14.65 -8.41
CA LEU A 397 5.22 -15.17 -7.10
C LEU A 397 6.67 -15.66 -7.14
N ILE A 398 7.52 -15.11 -6.27
CA ILE A 398 8.94 -15.44 -6.20
C ILE A 398 9.31 -15.75 -4.76
N LYS A 399 9.86 -16.95 -4.52
CA LYS A 399 10.37 -17.35 -3.20
C LYS A 399 11.89 -17.43 -3.21
N ILE A 400 12.55 -16.55 -2.48
CA ILE A 400 14.02 -16.47 -2.36
C ILE A 400 14.46 -17.14 -1.04
N LYS A 401 15.55 -17.92 -1.12
CA LYS A 401 16.13 -18.63 0.02
C LYS A 401 17.18 -17.79 0.73
#